data_e4010e4189eef9d05b98a086ae5278e7
#
_entry.id   e4010e4189eef9d05b98a086ae5278e7
#
_cell.length_a   1.000
_cell.length_b   1.000
_cell.length_c   1.000
_cell.angle_alpha   90.00
_cell.angle_beta   90.00
_cell.angle_gamma   90.00
#
_symmetry.space_group_name_H-M   'P 1'
#
loop_
_entity.id
_entity.type
_entity.pdbx_description
1 polymer ?
#
loop_
_entity_poly.entity_id
_entity_poly.type
_entity_poly.pdbx_seq_one_letter_code
_entity_poly.pdbx_strand_id
1 'polypeptide(L)'
;MDWQAIWLTARLAFLVTVILLALGTPLAHWLAFSTRRWRGLVEAVVALPLVLPPTVLGFYLLLAMGPAGPVGRLTETLGLGLLPFTFPGLVVASVVYSLPFAVQPLAVAFAAVDRSLIETSWTLGRSPLQTFLRVTAPLSAGGFLTAAVLTFAHTIGEFGVVLMVGGNIPGVSQTISIAIYDRVQALDYDRAAGLALPLLVVSFAVLAITYTIRGRGGGGPGRTDRDSGRLARPARPWPDGS
;
A
#
# COMPACT_ATOMS: atom_id res chain seq x y z
N MET A 1 -23.35 -14.76 -11.88
CA MET A 1 -22.32 -13.98 -11.14
C MET A 1 -21.72 -14.88 -10.09
N ASP A 2 -20.40 -14.98 -10.04
CA ASP A 2 -19.69 -15.80 -9.05
C ASP A 2 -19.58 -15.05 -7.72
N TRP A 3 -20.72 -14.94 -7.00
CA TRP A 3 -20.81 -14.20 -5.73
C TRP A 3 -19.81 -14.67 -4.69
N GLN A 4 -19.44 -15.96 -4.72
CA GLN A 4 -18.44 -16.51 -3.80
C GLN A 4 -17.06 -15.91 -4.05
N ALA A 5 -16.63 -15.80 -5.31
CA ALA A 5 -15.35 -15.19 -5.66
C ALA A 5 -15.31 -13.69 -5.34
N ILE A 6 -16.42 -12.96 -5.58
CA ILE A 6 -16.54 -11.53 -5.24
C ILE A 6 -16.41 -11.34 -3.72
N TRP A 7 -17.18 -12.10 -2.95
CA TRP A 7 -17.16 -12.02 -1.48
C TRP A 7 -15.81 -12.40 -0.89
N LEU A 8 -15.21 -13.48 -1.39
CA LEU A 8 -13.87 -13.92 -0.96
C LEU A 8 -12.83 -12.84 -1.23
N THR A 9 -12.84 -12.24 -2.42
CA THR A 9 -11.90 -11.17 -2.79
C THR A 9 -12.10 -9.91 -1.92
N ALA A 10 -13.35 -9.50 -1.71
CA ALA A 10 -13.64 -8.34 -0.86
C ALA A 10 -13.20 -8.57 0.60
N ARG A 11 -13.46 -9.77 1.15
CA ARG A 11 -13.00 -10.16 2.48
C ARG A 11 -11.49 -10.22 2.57
N LEU A 12 -10.82 -10.78 1.57
CA LEU A 12 -9.36 -10.82 1.48
C LEU A 12 -8.77 -9.40 1.48
N ALA A 13 -9.24 -8.53 0.57
CA ALA A 13 -8.77 -7.18 0.43
C ALA A 13 -8.99 -6.34 1.71
N PHE A 14 -10.15 -6.47 2.34
CA PHE A 14 -10.44 -5.81 3.60
C PHE A 14 -9.49 -6.26 4.72
N LEU A 15 -9.33 -7.57 4.91
CA LEU A 15 -8.50 -8.14 5.96
C LEU A 15 -7.02 -7.76 5.75
N VAL A 16 -6.50 -7.89 4.53
CA VAL A 16 -5.13 -7.51 4.18
C VAL A 16 -4.90 -6.01 4.43
N THR A 17 -5.84 -5.15 4.06
CA THR A 17 -5.75 -3.71 4.30
C THR A 17 -5.68 -3.39 5.80
N VAL A 18 -6.54 -4.00 6.62
CA VAL A 18 -6.51 -3.78 8.08
C VAL A 18 -5.20 -4.26 8.69
N ILE A 19 -4.73 -5.46 8.31
CA ILE A 19 -3.45 -6.01 8.80
C ILE A 19 -2.30 -5.10 8.39
N LEU A 20 -2.26 -4.65 7.14
CA LEU A 20 -1.17 -3.81 6.64
C LEU A 20 -1.21 -2.39 7.22
N LEU A 21 -2.36 -1.83 7.49
CA LEU A 21 -2.44 -0.56 8.23
C LEU A 21 -1.95 -0.73 9.68
N ALA A 22 -2.27 -1.84 10.32
CA ALA A 22 -1.81 -2.10 11.69
C ALA A 22 -0.29 -2.38 11.77
N LEU A 23 0.22 -3.30 10.95
CA LEU A 23 1.63 -3.71 10.95
C LEU A 23 2.53 -2.74 10.15
N GLY A 24 2.03 -2.18 9.07
CA GLY A 24 2.75 -1.24 8.22
C GLY A 24 2.95 0.12 8.87
N THR A 25 2.03 0.57 9.74
CA THR A 25 2.14 1.87 10.42
C THR A 25 3.41 1.99 11.28
N PRO A 26 3.73 1.06 12.21
CA PRO A 26 4.97 1.15 12.97
C PRO A 26 6.22 1.03 12.08
N LEU A 27 6.18 0.21 11.04
CA LEU A 27 7.27 0.08 10.09
C LEU A 27 7.48 1.37 9.29
N ALA A 28 6.40 1.95 8.76
CA ALA A 28 6.44 3.22 8.04
C ALA A 28 6.91 4.39 8.93
N HIS A 29 6.44 4.43 10.19
CA HIS A 29 6.91 5.42 11.16
C HIS A 29 8.40 5.27 11.44
N TRP A 30 8.88 4.04 11.62
CA TRP A 30 10.30 3.79 11.79
C TRP A 30 11.10 4.21 10.56
N LEU A 31 10.64 3.89 9.34
CA LEU A 31 11.27 4.30 8.08
C LEU A 31 11.31 5.84 7.94
N ALA A 32 10.25 6.55 8.32
CA ALA A 32 10.18 8.00 8.20
C ALA A 32 11.22 8.72 9.06
N PHE A 33 11.45 8.25 10.30
CA PHE A 33 12.25 8.96 11.29
C PHE A 33 13.60 8.30 11.64
N SER A 34 13.87 7.10 11.11
CA SER A 34 15.13 6.39 11.40
C SER A 34 16.32 7.02 10.67
N THR A 35 17.39 7.23 11.40
CA THR A 35 18.70 7.65 10.89
C THR A 35 19.71 6.49 10.77
N ARG A 36 19.26 5.26 11.03
CA ARG A 36 20.14 4.08 11.03
C ARG A 36 20.63 3.75 9.61
N ARG A 37 21.90 3.38 9.48
CA ARG A 37 22.57 3.06 8.20
C ARG A 37 21.89 1.93 7.40
N TRP A 38 21.19 1.03 8.05
CA TRP A 38 20.50 -0.10 7.43
C TRP A 38 19.02 0.19 7.07
N ARG A 39 18.56 1.44 7.28
CA ARG A 39 17.25 1.92 6.85
C ARG A 39 17.00 1.60 5.37
N GLY A 40 17.98 1.93 4.49
CA GLY A 40 17.86 1.70 3.05
C GLY A 40 17.68 0.22 2.68
N LEU A 41 18.30 -0.70 3.46
CA LEU A 41 18.10 -2.14 3.24
C LEU A 41 16.67 -2.56 3.58
N VAL A 42 16.09 -2.06 4.68
CA VAL A 42 14.70 -2.34 5.05
C VAL A 42 13.74 -1.75 4.01
N GLU A 43 14.02 -0.53 3.53
CA GLU A 43 13.25 0.11 2.46
C GLU A 43 13.29 -0.70 1.16
N ALA A 44 14.46 -1.23 0.79
CA ALA A 44 14.62 -2.12 -0.37
C ALA A 44 13.83 -3.43 -0.18
N VAL A 45 13.84 -4.04 1.01
CA VAL A 45 13.05 -5.25 1.30
C VAL A 45 11.55 -4.97 1.22
N VAL A 46 11.09 -3.84 1.75
CA VAL A 46 9.68 -3.41 1.62
C VAL A 46 9.29 -3.18 0.17
N ALA A 47 10.17 -2.62 -0.65
CA ALA A 47 9.91 -2.34 -2.06
C ALA A 47 10.07 -3.57 -2.97
N LEU A 48 10.72 -4.64 -2.51
CA LEU A 48 11.04 -5.83 -3.30
C LEU A 48 9.84 -6.43 -4.06
N PRO A 49 8.63 -6.52 -3.45
CA PRO A 49 7.44 -7.03 -4.14
C PRO A 49 7.03 -6.24 -5.39
N LEU A 50 7.39 -4.95 -5.49
CA LEU A 50 7.08 -4.12 -6.68
C LEU A 50 7.92 -4.51 -7.90
N VAL A 51 9.11 -5.05 -7.68
CA VAL A 51 10.08 -5.36 -8.73
C VAL A 51 10.03 -6.82 -9.15
N LEU A 52 9.72 -7.71 -8.19
CA LEU A 52 9.64 -9.13 -8.47
C LEU A 52 8.37 -9.47 -9.28
N PRO A 53 8.48 -10.33 -10.32
CA PRO A 53 7.30 -10.88 -10.96
C PRO A 53 6.40 -11.56 -9.92
N PRO A 54 5.06 -11.32 -9.96
CA PRO A 54 4.13 -11.88 -8.98
C PRO A 54 4.21 -13.41 -8.84
N THR A 55 4.42 -14.11 -9.96
CA THR A 55 4.57 -15.57 -9.98
C THR A 55 5.84 -16.04 -9.27
N VAL A 56 6.94 -15.28 -9.37
CA VAL A 56 8.21 -15.60 -8.68
C VAL A 56 8.03 -15.43 -7.17
N LEU A 57 7.44 -14.32 -6.74
CA LEU A 57 7.16 -14.10 -5.32
C LEU A 57 6.21 -15.17 -4.78
N GLY A 58 5.12 -15.47 -5.51
CA GLY A 58 4.16 -16.51 -5.15
C GLY A 58 4.80 -17.89 -5.03
N PHE A 59 5.70 -18.23 -5.93
CA PHE A 59 6.45 -19.49 -5.87
C PHE A 59 7.31 -19.60 -4.60
N TYR A 60 8.09 -18.56 -4.27
CA TYR A 60 8.90 -18.58 -3.04
C TYR A 60 8.05 -18.59 -1.77
N LEU A 61 6.91 -17.90 -1.77
CA LEU A 61 5.97 -17.96 -0.66
C LEU A 61 5.35 -19.35 -0.51
N LEU A 62 4.99 -19.99 -1.63
CA LEU A 62 4.49 -21.37 -1.64
C LEU A 62 5.51 -22.34 -1.03
N LEU A 63 6.80 -22.23 -1.42
CA LEU A 63 7.87 -23.05 -0.85
C LEU A 63 8.07 -22.76 0.65
N ALA A 64 8.07 -21.48 1.05
CA ALA A 64 8.26 -21.10 2.45
C ALA A 64 7.13 -21.60 3.36
N MET A 65 5.88 -21.58 2.87
CA MET A 65 4.68 -22.02 3.61
C MET A 65 4.39 -23.51 3.45
N GLY A 66 5.06 -24.20 2.51
CA GLY A 66 4.92 -25.64 2.31
C GLY A 66 5.55 -26.47 3.44
N PRO A 67 5.33 -27.81 3.46
CA PRO A 67 5.72 -28.67 4.59
C PRO A 67 7.24 -28.70 4.85
N ALA A 68 8.05 -28.53 3.82
CA ALA A 68 9.51 -28.45 3.95
C ALA A 68 10.02 -27.02 4.29
N GLY A 69 9.16 -26.02 4.16
CA GLY A 69 9.51 -24.61 4.35
C GLY A 69 9.51 -24.16 5.83
N PRO A 70 10.19 -23.04 6.14
CA PRO A 70 10.30 -22.58 7.53
C PRO A 70 8.94 -22.17 8.13
N VAL A 71 8.06 -21.54 7.34
CA VAL A 71 6.73 -21.13 7.81
C VAL A 71 5.82 -22.34 7.97
N GLY A 72 5.84 -23.28 7.01
CA GLY A 72 5.03 -24.51 7.11
C GLY A 72 5.38 -25.34 8.33
N ARG A 73 6.68 -25.56 8.61
CA ARG A 73 7.12 -26.26 9.84
C ARG A 73 6.65 -25.54 11.10
N LEU A 74 6.72 -24.21 11.12
CA LEU A 74 6.27 -23.44 12.27
C LEU A 74 4.74 -23.61 12.48
N THR A 75 3.95 -23.49 11.41
CA THR A 75 2.49 -23.62 11.53
C THR A 75 2.06 -25.04 11.87
N GLU A 76 2.76 -26.07 11.39
CA GLU A 76 2.52 -27.47 11.80
C GLU A 76 2.86 -27.70 13.27
N THR A 77 4.00 -27.20 13.76
CA THR A 77 4.37 -27.34 15.19
C THR A 77 3.41 -26.63 16.13
N LEU A 78 2.76 -25.55 15.66
CA LEU A 78 1.73 -24.81 16.39
C LEU A 78 0.33 -25.44 16.25
N GLY A 79 0.18 -26.55 15.50
CA GLY A 79 -1.10 -27.22 15.29
C GLY A 79 -2.06 -26.44 14.37
N LEU A 80 -1.57 -25.43 13.62
CA LEU A 80 -2.37 -24.61 12.72
C LEU A 80 -2.52 -25.23 11.31
N GLY A 81 -1.80 -26.30 11.01
CA GLY A 81 -1.77 -26.93 9.68
C GLY A 81 -0.98 -26.16 8.65
N LEU A 82 -1.03 -26.62 7.40
CA LEU A 82 -0.36 -25.96 6.27
C LEU A 82 -1.19 -24.80 5.73
N LEU A 83 -0.52 -23.71 5.37
CA LEU A 83 -1.13 -22.49 4.82
C LEU A 83 -1.45 -22.56 3.32
N PRO A 84 -0.63 -23.20 2.45
CA PRO A 84 -0.92 -23.27 1.02
C PRO A 84 -2.33 -23.82 0.74
N PHE A 85 -2.96 -23.27 -0.30
CA PHE A 85 -4.32 -23.63 -0.75
C PHE A 85 -5.43 -23.35 0.25
N THR A 86 -5.17 -22.49 1.24
CA THR A 86 -6.16 -22.04 2.24
C THR A 86 -6.37 -20.53 2.20
N PHE A 87 -7.49 -20.05 2.74
CA PHE A 87 -7.74 -18.62 2.88
C PHE A 87 -6.68 -17.90 3.76
N PRO A 88 -6.24 -18.44 4.93
CA PRO A 88 -5.14 -17.85 5.68
C PRO A 88 -3.83 -17.76 4.87
N GLY A 89 -3.52 -18.74 4.05
CA GLY A 89 -2.37 -18.70 3.15
C GLY A 89 -2.45 -17.55 2.14
N LEU A 90 -3.64 -17.31 1.57
CA LEU A 90 -3.87 -16.14 0.72
C LEU A 90 -3.63 -14.83 1.47
N VAL A 91 -4.13 -14.72 2.71
CA VAL A 91 -3.93 -13.51 3.53
C VAL A 91 -2.45 -13.24 3.74
N VAL A 92 -1.67 -14.26 4.14
CA VAL A 92 -0.22 -14.10 4.34
C VAL A 92 0.49 -13.67 3.05
N ALA A 93 0.16 -14.32 1.93
CA ALA A 93 0.77 -14.02 0.64
C ALA A 93 0.44 -12.59 0.18
N SER A 94 -0.84 -12.20 0.28
CA SER A 94 -1.30 -10.86 -0.09
C SER A 94 -0.75 -9.77 0.84
N VAL A 95 -0.57 -10.04 2.13
CA VAL A 95 0.09 -9.11 3.07
C VAL A 95 1.53 -8.85 2.62
N VAL A 96 2.29 -9.88 2.26
CA VAL A 96 3.67 -9.70 1.77
C VAL A 96 3.69 -8.94 0.45
N TYR A 97 2.82 -9.29 -0.49
CA TYR A 97 2.81 -8.70 -1.82
C TYR A 97 2.30 -7.25 -1.82
N SER A 98 1.30 -6.94 -0.99
CA SER A 98 0.72 -5.60 -0.87
C SER A 98 1.47 -4.68 0.11
N LEU A 99 2.51 -5.17 0.80
CA LEU A 99 3.27 -4.42 1.82
C LEU A 99 3.72 -3.02 1.36
N PRO A 100 4.32 -2.85 0.17
CA PRO A 100 4.80 -1.54 -0.28
C PRO A 100 3.66 -0.54 -0.47
N PHE A 101 2.46 -0.98 -0.85
CA PHE A 101 1.31 -0.12 -1.08
C PHE A 101 0.74 0.49 0.21
N ALA A 102 1.01 -0.14 1.36
CA ALA A 102 0.69 0.43 2.66
C ALA A 102 1.85 1.27 3.23
N VAL A 103 3.06 0.70 3.24
CA VAL A 103 4.20 1.28 3.95
C VAL A 103 4.72 2.55 3.29
N GLN A 104 4.85 2.58 1.96
CA GLN A 104 5.44 3.74 1.27
C GLN A 104 4.58 5.01 1.42
N PRO A 105 3.25 5.01 1.16
CA PRO A 105 2.44 6.21 1.35
C PRO A 105 2.42 6.70 2.80
N LEU A 106 2.41 5.78 3.77
CA LEU A 106 2.48 6.12 5.18
C LEU A 106 3.83 6.74 5.54
N ALA A 107 4.95 6.16 5.08
CA ALA A 107 6.29 6.69 5.35
C ALA A 107 6.47 8.11 4.79
N VAL A 108 5.98 8.35 3.57
CA VAL A 108 5.98 9.69 2.95
C VAL A 108 5.13 10.69 3.75
N ALA A 109 3.93 10.26 4.17
CA ALA A 109 3.05 11.13 4.95
C ALA A 109 3.62 11.46 6.35
N PHE A 110 4.25 10.50 7.02
CA PHE A 110 4.91 10.74 8.30
C PHE A 110 6.13 11.65 8.17
N ALA A 111 6.94 11.45 7.11
CA ALA A 111 8.10 12.29 6.84
C ALA A 111 7.74 13.75 6.50
N ALA A 112 6.52 14.00 6.02
CA ALA A 112 6.00 15.34 5.72
C ALA A 112 5.54 16.11 6.96
N VAL A 113 5.42 15.46 8.12
CA VAL A 113 5.06 16.14 9.38
C VAL A 113 6.24 16.98 9.86
N ASP A 114 5.99 18.26 10.15
CA ASP A 114 7.04 19.15 10.66
C ASP A 114 7.61 18.63 11.97
N ARG A 115 8.93 18.47 12.01
CA ARG A 115 9.66 18.01 13.20
C ARG A 115 9.48 18.92 14.40
N SER A 116 9.30 20.23 14.18
CA SER A 116 9.08 21.21 15.26
C SER A 116 7.82 20.87 16.06
N LEU A 117 6.75 20.37 15.42
CA LEU A 117 5.53 19.95 16.11
C LEU A 117 5.76 18.73 16.99
N ILE A 118 6.58 17.79 16.52
CA ILE A 118 6.95 16.59 17.28
C ILE A 118 7.80 16.96 18.49
N GLU A 119 8.81 17.82 18.30
CA GLU A 119 9.71 18.31 19.36
C GLU A 119 8.94 19.15 20.40
N THR A 120 8.03 20.02 19.96
CA THR A 120 7.14 20.77 20.85
C THR A 120 6.26 19.84 21.68
N SER A 121 5.74 18.76 21.10
CA SER A 121 4.97 17.76 21.85
C SER A 121 5.80 17.12 22.97
N TRP A 122 7.09 16.85 22.71
CA TRP A 122 8.00 16.28 23.70
C TRP A 122 8.37 17.27 24.82
N THR A 123 8.57 18.54 24.49
CA THR A 123 8.83 19.58 25.52
C THR A 123 7.63 19.80 26.45
N LEU A 124 6.40 19.49 25.95
CA LEU A 124 5.18 19.48 26.76
C LEU A 124 4.99 18.18 27.57
N GLY A 125 6.02 17.33 27.65
CA GLY A 125 6.02 16.09 28.44
C GLY A 125 5.21 14.94 27.84
N ARG A 126 4.87 14.97 26.55
CA ARG A 126 4.16 13.88 25.89
C ARG A 126 5.06 12.69 25.59
N SER A 127 4.57 11.48 25.83
CA SER A 127 5.29 10.25 25.43
C SER A 127 5.31 10.09 23.90
N PRO A 128 6.24 9.29 23.34
CA PRO A 128 6.28 9.03 21.89
C PRO A 128 4.96 8.51 21.31
N LEU A 129 4.27 7.63 22.03
CA LEU A 129 2.96 7.11 21.62
C LEU A 129 1.88 8.21 21.63
N GLN A 130 1.89 9.06 22.64
CA GLN A 130 0.95 10.20 22.72
C GLN A 130 1.22 11.20 21.59
N THR A 131 2.49 11.49 21.29
CA THR A 131 2.89 12.34 20.16
C THR A 131 2.43 11.73 18.84
N PHE A 132 2.64 10.42 18.64
CA PHE A 132 2.15 9.73 17.45
C PHE A 132 0.63 9.88 17.31
N LEU A 133 -0.15 9.53 18.34
CA LEU A 133 -1.62 9.50 18.27
C LEU A 133 -2.25 10.90 18.17
N ARG A 134 -1.61 11.93 18.73
CA ARG A 134 -2.20 13.29 18.81
C ARG A 134 -1.62 14.28 17.82
N VAL A 135 -0.45 14.01 17.25
CA VAL A 135 0.23 14.90 16.31
C VAL A 135 0.46 14.19 14.97
N THR A 136 1.31 13.15 14.96
CA THR A 136 1.75 12.53 13.69
C THR A 136 0.60 11.87 12.95
N ALA A 137 -0.20 11.02 13.58
CA ALA A 137 -1.26 10.27 12.91
C ALA A 137 -2.39 11.19 12.38
N PRO A 138 -2.92 12.17 13.15
CA PRO A 138 -3.93 13.10 12.61
C PRO A 138 -3.41 13.94 11.43
N LEU A 139 -2.19 14.46 11.52
CA LEU A 139 -1.59 15.23 10.43
C LEU A 139 -1.30 14.40 9.19
N SER A 140 -1.14 13.08 9.35
CA SER A 140 -0.90 12.12 8.27
C SER A 140 -2.17 11.39 7.81
N ALA A 141 -3.38 11.85 8.18
CA ALA A 141 -4.64 11.17 7.86
C ALA A 141 -4.82 10.91 6.35
N GLY A 142 -4.40 11.85 5.49
CA GLY A 142 -4.39 11.66 4.04
C GLY A 142 -3.48 10.52 3.57
N GLY A 143 -2.37 10.27 4.29
CA GLY A 143 -1.49 9.14 4.05
C GLY A 143 -2.14 7.80 4.39
N PHE A 144 -2.85 7.72 5.53
CA PHE A 144 -3.63 6.54 5.92
C PHE A 144 -4.72 6.23 4.89
N LEU A 145 -5.46 7.23 4.43
CA LEU A 145 -6.46 7.04 3.39
C LEU A 145 -5.82 6.51 2.09
N THR A 146 -4.71 7.12 1.66
CA THR A 146 -3.99 6.68 0.46
C THR A 146 -3.49 5.24 0.59
N ALA A 147 -2.87 4.89 1.72
CA ALA A 147 -2.39 3.55 2.00
C ALA A 147 -3.54 2.52 2.00
N ALA A 148 -4.66 2.84 2.66
CA ALA A 148 -5.84 1.98 2.69
C ALA A 148 -6.38 1.71 1.28
N VAL A 149 -6.57 2.77 0.49
CA VAL A 149 -7.14 2.66 -0.85
C VAL A 149 -6.21 1.91 -1.79
N LEU A 150 -4.90 2.23 -1.79
CA LEU A 150 -3.95 1.56 -2.67
C LEU A 150 -3.80 0.08 -2.31
N THR A 151 -3.70 -0.26 -1.02
CA THR A 151 -3.62 -1.66 -0.56
C THR A 151 -4.88 -2.44 -0.95
N PHE A 152 -6.05 -1.87 -0.68
CA PHE A 152 -7.33 -2.50 -1.01
C PHE A 152 -7.49 -2.72 -2.52
N ALA A 153 -7.24 -1.69 -3.34
CA ALA A 153 -7.34 -1.79 -4.79
C ALA A 153 -6.31 -2.77 -5.37
N HIS A 154 -5.07 -2.77 -4.87
CA HIS A 154 -4.04 -3.71 -5.28
C HIS A 154 -4.46 -5.15 -4.98
N THR A 155 -4.93 -5.43 -3.76
CA THR A 155 -5.33 -6.78 -3.34
C THR A 155 -6.55 -7.30 -4.13
N ILE A 156 -7.50 -6.43 -4.51
CA ILE A 156 -8.62 -6.84 -5.37
C ILE A 156 -8.12 -7.30 -6.75
N GLY A 157 -7.14 -6.58 -7.32
CA GLY A 157 -6.58 -6.88 -8.65
C GLY A 157 -5.51 -7.97 -8.65
N GLU A 158 -5.14 -8.51 -7.50
CA GLU A 158 -4.07 -9.48 -7.36
C GLU A 158 -4.42 -10.81 -8.05
N PHE A 159 -3.47 -11.33 -8.85
CA PHE A 159 -3.65 -12.57 -9.61
C PHE A 159 -2.49 -13.56 -9.42
N GLY A 160 -1.28 -13.19 -9.80
CA GLY A 160 -0.16 -14.14 -9.91
C GLY A 160 0.23 -14.79 -8.58
N VAL A 161 0.31 -14.00 -7.50
CA VAL A 161 0.67 -14.50 -6.16
C VAL A 161 -0.45 -15.37 -5.59
N VAL A 162 -1.71 -14.91 -5.69
CA VAL A 162 -2.87 -15.66 -5.16
C VAL A 162 -3.10 -16.96 -5.93
N LEU A 163 -2.84 -16.99 -7.23
CA LEU A 163 -2.93 -18.22 -8.02
C LEU A 163 -1.87 -19.24 -7.59
N MET A 164 -0.62 -18.79 -7.38
CA MET A 164 0.48 -19.69 -6.99
C MET A 164 0.29 -20.26 -5.58
N VAL A 165 -0.16 -19.45 -4.62
CA VAL A 165 -0.30 -19.85 -3.21
C VAL A 165 -1.65 -20.50 -2.92
N GLY A 166 -2.70 -19.98 -3.54
CA GLY A 166 -4.08 -20.42 -3.29
C GLY A 166 -4.59 -21.47 -4.25
N GLY A 167 -3.99 -21.58 -5.43
CA GLY A 167 -4.55 -22.36 -6.52
C GLY A 167 -5.87 -21.78 -7.00
N ASN A 168 -6.79 -22.65 -7.41
CA ASN A 168 -8.09 -22.25 -7.95
C ASN A 168 -9.19 -23.11 -7.32
N ILE A 169 -9.40 -22.97 -6.02
CA ILE A 169 -10.39 -23.76 -5.27
C ILE A 169 -11.65 -22.90 -5.04
N PRO A 170 -12.79 -23.21 -5.71
CA PRO A 170 -14.02 -22.46 -5.56
C PRO A 170 -14.46 -22.39 -4.08
N GLY A 171 -14.81 -21.16 -3.62
CA GLY A 171 -15.26 -20.92 -2.25
C GLY A 171 -14.15 -20.88 -1.18
N VAL A 172 -12.90 -21.28 -1.49
CA VAL A 172 -11.76 -21.30 -0.56
C VAL A 172 -10.69 -20.31 -0.93
N SER A 173 -10.23 -20.34 -2.20
CA SER A 173 -9.08 -19.53 -2.68
C SER A 173 -9.29 -18.91 -4.07
N GLN A 174 -10.38 -19.20 -4.74
CA GLN A 174 -10.70 -18.62 -6.04
C GLN A 174 -11.11 -17.16 -5.87
N THR A 175 -10.19 -16.23 -6.20
CA THR A 175 -10.48 -14.79 -6.26
C THR A 175 -11.19 -14.43 -7.55
N ILE A 176 -11.75 -13.19 -7.61
CA ILE A 176 -12.41 -12.67 -8.83
C ILE A 176 -11.45 -12.65 -10.03
N SER A 177 -10.16 -12.29 -9.80
CA SER A 177 -9.14 -12.27 -10.86
C SER A 177 -8.88 -13.67 -11.44
N ILE A 178 -8.87 -14.70 -10.58
CA ILE A 178 -8.74 -16.11 -11.00
C ILE A 178 -10.02 -16.53 -11.76
N ALA A 179 -11.21 -16.18 -11.26
CA ALA A 179 -12.46 -16.52 -11.90
C ALA A 179 -12.57 -15.88 -13.32
N ILE A 180 -12.12 -14.63 -13.48
CA ILE A 180 -12.05 -13.97 -14.80
C ILE A 180 -11.09 -14.75 -15.72
N TYR A 181 -9.90 -15.09 -15.22
CA TYR A 181 -8.90 -15.86 -15.98
C TYR A 181 -9.46 -17.20 -16.46
N ASP A 182 -10.15 -17.95 -15.59
CA ASP A 182 -10.77 -19.23 -15.95
C ASP A 182 -11.79 -19.09 -17.08
N ARG A 183 -12.64 -18.03 -17.05
CA ARG A 183 -13.60 -17.77 -18.10
C ARG A 183 -12.91 -17.45 -19.44
N VAL A 184 -11.81 -16.68 -19.39
CA VAL A 184 -11.02 -16.38 -20.60
C VAL A 184 -10.40 -17.66 -21.16
N GLN A 185 -9.85 -18.53 -20.32
CA GLN A 185 -9.29 -19.82 -20.75
C GLN A 185 -10.34 -20.77 -21.34
N ALA A 186 -11.58 -20.68 -20.83
CA ALA A 186 -12.72 -21.42 -21.36
C ALA A 186 -13.34 -20.79 -22.62
N LEU A 187 -12.75 -19.68 -23.14
CA LEU A 187 -13.27 -18.86 -24.28
C LEU A 187 -14.67 -18.28 -24.04
N ASP A 188 -15.11 -18.19 -22.76
CA ASP A 188 -16.38 -17.62 -22.34
C ASP A 188 -16.20 -16.12 -22.03
N TYR A 189 -15.99 -15.34 -23.10
CA TYR A 189 -15.70 -13.90 -22.99
C TYR A 189 -16.87 -13.09 -22.44
N ASP A 190 -18.11 -13.51 -22.68
CA ASP A 190 -19.28 -12.80 -22.17
C ASP A 190 -19.36 -12.85 -20.65
N ARG A 191 -19.12 -14.01 -20.07
CA ARG A 191 -19.06 -14.15 -18.60
C ARG A 191 -17.80 -13.51 -18.02
N ALA A 192 -16.66 -13.58 -18.71
CA ALA A 192 -15.46 -12.87 -18.30
C ALA A 192 -15.69 -11.36 -18.23
N ALA A 193 -16.30 -10.76 -19.27
CA ALA A 193 -16.65 -9.35 -19.32
C ALA A 193 -17.66 -8.96 -18.20
N GLY A 194 -18.65 -9.83 -17.94
CA GLY A 194 -19.62 -9.64 -16.86
C GLY A 194 -19.01 -9.57 -15.46
N LEU A 195 -17.82 -10.18 -15.23
CA LEU A 195 -17.06 -10.09 -14.00
C LEU A 195 -16.04 -8.94 -14.01
N ALA A 196 -15.39 -8.71 -15.15
CA ALA A 196 -14.34 -7.71 -15.28
C ALA A 196 -14.86 -6.27 -15.27
N LEU A 197 -16.02 -6.00 -15.93
CA LEU A 197 -16.57 -4.65 -16.03
C LEU A 197 -16.95 -4.04 -14.67
N PRO A 198 -17.68 -4.73 -13.77
CA PRO A 198 -17.94 -4.23 -12.43
C PRO A 198 -16.66 -3.95 -11.64
N LEU A 199 -15.66 -4.82 -11.76
CA LEU A 199 -14.37 -4.64 -11.10
C LEU A 199 -13.66 -3.37 -11.60
N LEU A 200 -13.64 -3.14 -12.91
CA LEU A 200 -13.07 -1.94 -13.51
C LEU A 200 -13.79 -0.67 -13.03
N VAL A 201 -15.13 -0.68 -13.03
CA VAL A 201 -15.93 0.47 -12.58
C VAL A 201 -15.68 0.78 -11.10
N VAL A 202 -15.69 -0.24 -10.25
CA VAL A 202 -15.42 -0.08 -8.81
C VAL A 202 -13.99 0.44 -8.57
N SER A 203 -12.99 -0.13 -9.23
CA SER A 203 -11.61 0.31 -9.11
C SER A 203 -11.42 1.76 -9.55
N PHE A 204 -12.01 2.12 -10.69
CA PHE A 204 -11.99 3.51 -11.19
C PHE A 204 -12.69 4.46 -10.21
N ALA A 205 -13.88 4.12 -9.71
CA ALA A 205 -14.62 4.95 -8.76
C ALA A 205 -13.84 5.18 -7.46
N VAL A 206 -13.25 4.12 -6.91
CA VAL A 206 -12.43 4.20 -5.68
C VAL A 206 -11.23 5.13 -5.88
N LEU A 207 -10.52 4.99 -7.00
CA LEU A 207 -9.39 5.88 -7.31
C LEU A 207 -9.85 7.31 -7.54
N ALA A 208 -10.90 7.54 -8.35
CA ALA A 208 -11.42 8.87 -8.64
C ALA A 208 -11.84 9.61 -7.37
N ILE A 209 -12.56 8.94 -6.47
CA ILE A 209 -12.97 9.50 -5.17
C ILE A 209 -11.73 9.86 -4.35
N THR A 210 -10.75 8.98 -4.27
CA THR A 210 -9.52 9.21 -3.49
C THR A 210 -8.74 10.42 -3.99
N TYR A 211 -8.54 10.52 -5.30
CA TYR A 211 -7.83 11.67 -5.89
C TYR A 211 -8.62 12.98 -5.72
N THR A 212 -9.94 12.93 -5.81
CA THR A 212 -10.79 14.11 -5.62
C THR A 212 -10.74 14.63 -4.18
N ILE A 213 -10.78 13.73 -3.19
CA ILE A 213 -10.67 14.09 -1.78
C ILE A 213 -9.29 14.67 -1.47
N ARG A 214 -8.23 14.05 -1.99
CA ARG A 214 -6.86 14.52 -1.79
C ARG A 214 -6.62 15.90 -2.42
N GLY A 215 -7.17 16.17 -3.58
CA GLY A 215 -7.06 17.48 -4.25
C GLY A 215 -7.72 18.62 -3.48
N ARG A 216 -8.71 18.33 -2.65
CA ARG A 216 -9.39 19.32 -1.81
C ARG A 216 -8.67 19.61 -0.48
N GLY A 217 -7.82 18.67 0.00
CA GLY A 217 -7.06 18.82 1.26
C GLY A 217 -5.65 19.40 1.10
N GLY A 218 -5.11 19.44 -0.13
CA GLY A 218 -3.83 20.09 -0.44
C GLY A 218 -4.08 21.51 -0.90
N GLY A 219 -3.73 22.50 -0.08
CA GLY A 219 -3.74 23.92 -0.44
C GLY A 219 -3.12 24.13 -1.83
N GLY A 220 -3.71 25.01 -2.59
CA GLY A 220 -3.48 25.24 -4.01
C GLY A 220 -2.01 25.37 -4.42
N PRO A 221 -1.73 25.18 -5.73
CA PRO A 221 -0.39 25.37 -6.27
C PRO A 221 0.09 26.74 -5.89
N GLY A 222 1.29 26.79 -5.32
CA GLY A 222 1.91 28.02 -4.85
C GLY A 222 1.64 29.15 -5.81
N ARG A 223 1.13 30.21 -5.26
CA ARG A 223 1.06 31.51 -5.91
C ARG A 223 2.45 31.79 -6.44
N THR A 224 2.69 31.42 -7.68
CA THR A 224 3.89 31.84 -8.39
C THR A 224 3.88 33.36 -8.31
N ASP A 225 4.86 33.84 -7.60
CA ASP A 225 5.28 35.21 -7.45
C ASP A 225 5.29 35.90 -8.83
N ARG A 226 4.16 36.50 -9.20
CA ARG A 226 4.04 37.37 -10.38
C ARG A 226 4.49 38.80 -10.06
N ASP A 227 5.11 39.00 -8.88
CA ASP A 227 5.52 40.32 -8.41
C ASP A 227 7.03 40.57 -8.45
N SER A 228 7.83 39.67 -9.01
CA SER A 228 9.27 39.92 -9.27
C SER A 228 9.54 40.78 -10.52
N GLY A 229 8.50 41.34 -11.15
CA GLY A 229 8.61 42.18 -12.37
C GLY A 229 8.75 43.69 -12.12
N ARG A 230 8.82 44.15 -10.90
CA ARG A 230 8.87 45.61 -10.63
C ARG A 230 9.98 46.01 -9.69
N LEU A 231 11.21 45.77 -9.96
CA LEU A 231 12.35 46.55 -9.37
C LEU A 231 13.67 46.20 -10.06
N ALA A 232 13.69 46.13 -11.39
CA ALA A 232 14.94 46.34 -12.11
C ALA A 232 14.99 47.82 -12.52
N ARG A 233 15.34 48.73 -11.61
CA ARG A 233 15.84 50.04 -11.96
C ARG A 233 17.26 49.83 -12.54
N PRO A 234 17.57 50.32 -13.74
CA PRO A 234 18.93 50.28 -14.26
C PRO A 234 19.85 51.14 -13.36
N ALA A 235 20.95 50.54 -12.96
CA ALA A 235 22.02 51.24 -12.25
C ALA A 235 22.49 52.45 -13.07
N ARG A 236 22.56 53.64 -12.46
CA ARG A 236 23.16 54.82 -13.03
C ARG A 236 24.67 54.54 -13.26
N PRO A 237 25.23 54.88 -14.42
CA PRO A 237 26.67 54.79 -14.61
C PRO A 237 27.39 55.79 -13.70
N TRP A 238 28.53 55.38 -13.16
CA TRP A 238 29.40 56.21 -12.35
C TRP A 238 29.96 57.33 -13.22
N PRO A 239 30.11 58.59 -12.73
CA PRO A 239 30.81 59.62 -13.47
C PRO A 239 32.30 59.34 -13.50
N ASP A 240 32.85 59.34 -14.71
CA ASP A 240 34.29 59.22 -14.93
C ASP A 240 34.98 60.44 -14.26
N GLY A 241 35.83 60.12 -13.29
CA GLY A 241 36.64 61.10 -12.61
C GLY A 241 37.85 61.50 -13.49
N SER A 242 37.91 62.76 -13.82
CA SER A 242 39.12 63.47 -14.25
C SER A 242 40.02 63.74 -13.05
#